data_44aefe971c53e420b50df160dc0adae0
#
_entry.id   44aefe971c53e420b50df160dc0adae0
#
_cell.length_a   1.000
_cell.length_b   1.000
_cell.length_c   1.000
_cell.angle_alpha   90.00
_cell.angle_beta   90.00
_cell.angle_gamma   90.00
#
_symmetry.space_group_name_H-M   'P 1'
#
loop_
_entity.id
_entity.type
_entity.pdbx_description
1 polymer ?
#
loop_
_entity_poly.entity_id
_entity_poly.type
_entity_poly.pdbx_seq_one_letter_code
_entity_poly.pdbx_strand_id
1 'polypeptide(L)'
;MVPIIYENDEIYIINKQSGLAVQGGSGVSHSLDSDFSMQTGQKVFLVHRLDKDTCGLMIVAKTPKAACKWTKLISSKLAQKEYIAVCAGSLKKKSGVIKEDVVQHGEAKSAITNYNVEKEWEVSFSSKNENSKNENEEYDFEHMQTIKMSLVKLKLETGRMHQIRIHLAKQDCPVAGDAQHGNFKINKLLKKHFKIKHMLLASVKLSVPLEGKVNVFEIELPDEFKKLEK
;
A
#
# COMPACT_ATOMS: atom_id res chain seq x y z
N MET A 1 -2.16 -2.27 19.20
CA MET A 1 -2.83 -0.95 19.19
C MET A 1 -2.59 -0.25 17.86
N VAL A 2 -3.60 0.47 17.35
CA VAL A 2 -3.51 1.27 16.13
C VAL A 2 -2.97 2.66 16.48
N PRO A 3 -1.84 3.12 15.90
CA PRO A 3 -1.28 4.43 16.21
C PRO A 3 -2.21 5.56 15.73
N ILE A 4 -2.48 6.51 16.60
CA ILE A 4 -3.23 7.75 16.32
C ILE A 4 -2.21 8.83 15.98
N ILE A 5 -2.32 9.41 14.80
CA ILE A 5 -1.44 10.50 14.30
C ILE A 5 -2.04 11.86 14.62
N TYR A 6 -3.38 11.97 14.56
CA TYR A 6 -4.11 13.19 14.87
C TYR A 6 -5.52 12.84 15.36
N GLU A 7 -6.05 13.70 16.21
CA GLU A 7 -7.39 13.57 16.77
C GLU A 7 -8.01 14.97 16.94
N ASN A 8 -9.31 15.07 16.64
CA ASN A 8 -10.16 16.18 17.01
C ASN A 8 -11.58 15.66 17.37
N ASP A 9 -12.54 16.55 17.52
CA ASP A 9 -13.93 16.19 17.90
C ASP A 9 -14.66 15.34 16.84
N GLU A 10 -14.22 15.39 15.57
CA GLU A 10 -14.89 14.71 14.47
C GLU A 10 -14.20 13.40 14.04
N ILE A 11 -12.86 13.39 14.03
CA ILE A 11 -12.08 12.31 13.43
C ILE A 11 -10.85 11.91 14.23
N TYR A 12 -10.39 10.71 13.93
CA TYR A 12 -9.02 10.25 14.09
C TYR A 12 -8.34 10.16 12.72
N ILE A 13 -7.07 10.55 12.63
CA ILE A 13 -6.16 10.13 11.55
C ILE A 13 -5.24 9.10 12.18
N ILE A 14 -5.24 7.90 11.62
CA ILE A 14 -4.52 6.74 12.15
C ILE A 14 -3.49 6.24 11.14
N ASN A 15 -2.49 5.50 11.64
CA ASN A 15 -1.56 4.73 10.81
C ASN A 15 -1.93 3.24 10.87
N LYS A 16 -2.66 2.75 9.86
CA LYS A 16 -3.09 1.35 9.77
C LYS A 16 -1.91 0.44 9.47
N GLN A 17 -1.73 -0.61 10.24
CA GLN A 17 -0.72 -1.65 9.98
C GLN A 17 -1.13 -2.54 8.79
N SER A 18 -0.14 -3.09 8.09
CA SER A 18 -0.36 -4.13 7.08
C SER A 18 -0.92 -5.40 7.74
N GLY A 19 -1.75 -6.14 7.01
CA GLY A 19 -2.39 -7.37 7.49
C GLY A 19 -3.68 -7.15 8.29
N LEU A 20 -4.02 -5.91 8.71
CA LEU A 20 -5.26 -5.59 9.40
C LEU A 20 -6.36 -5.26 8.39
N ALA A 21 -7.42 -6.07 8.35
CA ALA A 21 -8.62 -5.77 7.56
C ALA A 21 -9.30 -4.50 8.10
N VAL A 22 -9.82 -3.66 7.20
CA VAL A 22 -10.47 -2.40 7.62
C VAL A 22 -11.85 -2.67 8.23
N GLN A 23 -12.57 -3.63 7.69
CA GLN A 23 -13.94 -3.96 8.13
C GLN A 23 -14.08 -5.46 8.35
N GLY A 24 -14.88 -5.84 9.33
CA GLY A 24 -15.25 -7.21 9.59
C GLY A 24 -16.03 -7.84 8.44
N GLY A 25 -16.04 -9.17 8.39
CA GLY A 25 -16.74 -9.96 7.38
C GLY A 25 -16.56 -11.45 7.64
N SER A 26 -17.08 -12.30 6.76
CA SER A 26 -16.92 -13.75 6.88
C SER A 26 -15.43 -14.12 6.90
N GLY A 27 -15.00 -14.85 7.95
CA GLY A 27 -13.60 -15.26 8.14
C GLY A 27 -12.64 -14.18 8.65
N VAL A 28 -13.13 -13.01 9.08
CA VAL A 28 -12.34 -11.93 9.67
C VAL A 28 -12.60 -11.88 11.17
N SER A 29 -11.67 -12.38 11.97
CA SER A 29 -11.75 -12.37 13.45
C SER A 29 -11.37 -11.01 14.06
N HIS A 30 -10.49 -10.26 13.40
CA HIS A 30 -9.99 -8.95 13.82
C HIS A 30 -10.08 -7.95 12.66
N SER A 31 -10.69 -6.80 12.92
CA SER A 31 -10.81 -5.73 11.93
C SER A 31 -10.62 -4.37 12.58
N LEU A 32 -10.17 -3.40 11.79
CA LEU A 32 -9.89 -2.05 12.27
C LEU A 32 -11.11 -1.42 12.95
N ASP A 33 -12.30 -1.57 12.39
CA ASP A 33 -13.53 -1.00 12.95
C ASP A 33 -13.86 -1.56 14.34
N SER A 34 -13.65 -2.85 14.57
CA SER A 34 -13.88 -3.46 15.89
C SER A 34 -12.73 -3.18 16.86
N ASP A 35 -11.49 -3.43 16.45
CA ASP A 35 -10.32 -3.32 17.32
C ASP A 35 -10.06 -1.86 17.74
N PHE A 36 -10.29 -0.91 16.81
CA PHE A 36 -10.12 0.51 17.11
C PHE A 36 -11.26 1.07 17.95
N SER A 37 -12.50 0.55 17.79
CA SER A 37 -13.61 0.89 18.68
C SER A 37 -13.33 0.43 20.11
N MET A 38 -12.78 -0.77 20.31
CA MET A 38 -12.33 -1.24 21.62
C MET A 38 -11.20 -0.39 22.19
N GLN A 39 -10.21 -0.03 21.35
CA GLN A 39 -9.08 0.81 21.76
C GLN A 39 -9.50 2.19 22.25
N THR A 40 -10.49 2.82 21.59
CA THR A 40 -10.97 4.18 21.92
C THR A 40 -12.11 4.22 22.92
N GLY A 41 -12.67 3.05 23.30
CA GLY A 41 -13.82 2.96 24.18
C GLY A 41 -15.13 3.48 23.57
N GLN A 42 -15.18 3.74 22.26
CA GLN A 42 -16.37 4.23 21.56
C GLN A 42 -16.46 3.62 20.15
N LYS A 43 -17.69 3.53 19.64
CA LYS A 43 -17.92 3.09 18.26
C LYS A 43 -17.31 4.09 17.30
N VAL A 44 -16.54 3.61 16.31
CA VAL A 44 -15.97 4.41 15.24
C VAL A 44 -16.63 4.12 13.91
N PHE A 45 -16.49 5.02 12.95
CA PHE A 45 -17.16 4.97 11.65
C PHE A 45 -16.13 5.12 10.52
N LEU A 46 -16.12 4.16 9.61
CA LEU A 46 -15.22 4.17 8.45
C LEU A 46 -15.75 5.13 7.38
N VAL A 47 -14.90 6.00 6.87
CA VAL A 47 -15.22 6.97 5.80
C VAL A 47 -14.58 6.61 4.47
N HIS A 48 -13.59 5.74 4.47
CA HIS A 48 -12.96 5.08 3.33
C HIS A 48 -12.26 3.81 3.80
N ARG A 49 -11.64 3.11 2.87
CA ARG A 49 -10.88 1.89 3.19
C ARG A 49 -9.50 1.88 2.53
N LEU A 50 -8.59 1.13 3.13
CA LEU A 50 -7.38 0.60 2.54
C LEU A 50 -7.55 -0.92 2.41
N ASP A 51 -6.82 -1.55 1.50
CA ASP A 51 -6.78 -3.01 1.44
C ASP A 51 -6.17 -3.57 2.73
N LYS A 52 -6.45 -4.84 3.04
CA LYS A 52 -5.93 -5.51 4.22
C LYS A 52 -4.43 -5.33 4.37
N ASP A 53 -3.68 -5.54 3.28
CA ASP A 53 -2.22 -5.53 3.29
C ASP A 53 -1.61 -4.14 2.95
N THR A 54 -2.43 -3.16 2.55
CA THR A 54 -2.00 -1.76 2.43
C THR A 54 -1.91 -1.13 3.81
N CYS A 55 -0.76 -0.56 4.16
CA CYS A 55 -0.56 0.18 5.40
C CYS A 55 -0.69 1.70 5.21
N GLY A 56 -0.65 2.46 6.32
CA GLY A 56 -0.52 3.91 6.29
C GLY A 56 -1.76 4.68 6.72
N LEU A 57 -1.77 5.95 6.35
CA LEU A 57 -2.73 6.94 6.84
C LEU A 57 -4.16 6.67 6.41
N MET A 58 -5.06 6.73 7.38
CA MET A 58 -6.49 6.54 7.19
C MET A 58 -7.29 7.46 8.11
N ILE A 59 -8.43 7.98 7.61
CA ILE A 59 -9.38 8.77 8.39
C ILE A 59 -10.45 7.84 8.95
N VAL A 60 -10.76 8.00 10.23
CA VAL A 60 -11.84 7.30 10.93
C VAL A 60 -12.68 8.34 11.66
N ALA A 61 -13.99 8.33 11.47
CA ALA A 61 -14.89 9.30 12.10
C ALA A 61 -15.37 8.81 13.47
N LYS A 62 -15.62 9.77 14.38
CA LYS A 62 -16.10 9.52 15.74
C LYS A 62 -17.62 9.40 15.83
N THR A 63 -18.35 10.00 14.88
CA THR A 63 -19.82 10.03 14.87
C THR A 63 -20.39 9.75 13.48
N PRO A 64 -21.66 9.31 13.35
CA PRO A 64 -22.32 9.16 12.06
C PRO A 64 -22.36 10.47 11.24
N LYS A 65 -22.56 11.60 11.92
CA LYS A 65 -22.57 12.94 11.28
C LYS A 65 -21.20 13.28 10.68
N ALA A 66 -20.13 13.07 11.45
CA ALA A 66 -18.77 13.24 10.95
C ALA A 66 -18.45 12.26 9.81
N ALA A 67 -18.92 11.00 9.88
CA ALA A 67 -18.73 10.03 8.82
C ALA A 67 -19.37 10.48 7.50
N CYS A 68 -20.59 10.99 7.54
CA CYS A 68 -21.28 11.53 6.35
C CYS A 68 -20.50 12.74 5.76
N LYS A 69 -20.05 13.68 6.59
CA LYS A 69 -19.24 14.84 6.18
C LYS A 69 -17.94 14.40 5.51
N TRP A 70 -17.17 13.55 6.18
CA TRP A 70 -15.85 13.14 5.70
C TRP A 70 -15.89 12.22 4.47
N THR A 71 -16.93 11.38 4.34
CA THR A 71 -17.17 10.62 3.11
C THR A 71 -17.39 11.55 1.91
N LYS A 72 -18.15 12.64 2.09
CA LYS A 72 -18.34 13.67 1.05
C LYS A 72 -17.04 14.39 0.71
N LEU A 73 -16.24 14.79 1.70
CA LEU A 73 -14.95 15.45 1.48
C LEU A 73 -13.96 14.56 0.70
N ILE A 74 -13.95 13.27 0.98
CA ILE A 74 -13.12 12.30 0.25
C ILE A 74 -13.63 12.11 -1.18
N SER A 75 -14.95 11.94 -1.37
CA SER A 75 -15.53 11.72 -2.69
C SER A 75 -15.42 12.94 -3.60
N SER A 76 -15.45 14.15 -3.04
CA SER A 76 -15.23 15.41 -3.76
C SER A 76 -13.75 15.76 -3.95
N LYS A 77 -12.82 14.86 -3.57
CA LYS A 77 -11.36 15.05 -3.67
C LYS A 77 -10.78 16.22 -2.86
N LEU A 78 -11.54 16.74 -1.91
CA LEU A 78 -11.05 17.76 -0.97
C LEU A 78 -10.10 17.15 0.09
N ALA A 79 -10.24 15.86 0.37
CA ALA A 79 -9.26 15.08 1.09
C ALA A 79 -8.45 14.23 0.09
N GLN A 80 -7.14 14.46 0.01
CA GLN A 80 -6.25 13.82 -0.96
C GLN A 80 -5.27 12.89 -0.27
N LYS A 81 -4.97 11.77 -0.95
CA LYS A 81 -4.03 10.75 -0.47
C LYS A 81 -2.91 10.53 -1.48
N GLU A 82 -1.68 10.43 -0.97
CA GLU A 82 -0.55 9.99 -1.76
C GLU A 82 -0.04 8.64 -1.22
N TYR A 83 0.35 7.79 -2.14
CA TYR A 83 0.84 6.46 -1.84
C TYR A 83 2.27 6.31 -2.31
N ILE A 84 3.00 5.43 -1.66
CA ILE A 84 4.29 4.92 -2.13
C ILE A 84 4.17 3.41 -2.29
N ALA A 85 4.68 2.91 -3.41
CA ALA A 85 4.83 1.49 -3.68
C ALA A 85 6.28 1.15 -4.01
N VAL A 86 6.79 0.04 -3.49
CA VAL A 86 7.98 -0.61 -4.05
C VAL A 86 7.50 -1.68 -5.02
N CYS A 87 7.96 -1.60 -6.26
CA CYS A 87 7.51 -2.46 -7.36
C CYS A 87 8.64 -3.33 -7.88
N ALA A 88 8.30 -4.52 -8.33
CA ALA A 88 9.21 -5.41 -9.06
C ALA A 88 9.07 -5.15 -10.55
N GLY A 89 10.02 -4.42 -11.13
CA GLY A 89 10.01 -3.97 -12.51
C GLY A 89 10.30 -2.48 -12.65
N SER A 90 10.17 -1.97 -13.87
CA SER A 90 10.33 -0.56 -14.21
C SER A 90 9.18 -0.09 -15.09
N LEU A 91 8.66 1.09 -14.80
CA LEU A 91 7.67 1.74 -15.65
C LEU A 91 8.34 2.33 -16.90
N LYS A 92 7.66 2.31 -18.05
CA LYS A 92 8.20 2.81 -19.33
C LYS A 92 8.59 4.29 -19.30
N LYS A 93 7.92 5.09 -18.47
CA LYS A 93 8.19 6.53 -18.28
C LYS A 93 8.39 6.81 -16.80
N LYS A 94 9.19 7.82 -16.48
CA LYS A 94 9.42 8.25 -15.08
C LYS A 94 8.20 8.87 -14.42
N SER A 95 7.28 9.41 -15.21
CA SER A 95 5.99 9.91 -14.71
C SER A 95 4.91 9.74 -15.77
N GLY A 96 3.65 9.64 -15.32
CA GLY A 96 2.54 9.48 -16.23
C GLY A 96 1.21 9.28 -15.53
N VAL A 97 0.21 8.95 -16.37
CA VAL A 97 -1.15 8.66 -15.95
C VAL A 97 -1.57 7.33 -16.52
N ILE A 98 -1.96 6.39 -15.67
CA ILE A 98 -2.57 5.14 -16.08
C ILE A 98 -4.08 5.35 -16.10
N LYS A 99 -4.69 5.20 -17.27
CA LYS A 99 -6.14 5.31 -17.50
C LYS A 99 -6.63 3.98 -18.04
N GLU A 100 -6.97 3.07 -17.14
CA GLU A 100 -7.41 1.73 -17.47
C GLU A 100 -8.55 1.29 -16.55
N ASP A 101 -9.50 0.57 -17.10
CA ASP A 101 -10.62 0.09 -16.32
C ASP A 101 -10.21 -1.02 -15.34
N VAL A 102 -10.82 -0.97 -14.15
CA VAL A 102 -10.71 -2.01 -13.14
C VAL A 102 -12.03 -2.77 -13.09
N VAL A 103 -11.97 -4.08 -13.30
CA VAL A 103 -13.15 -4.94 -13.22
C VAL A 103 -13.50 -5.20 -11.76
N GLN A 104 -14.73 -4.89 -11.38
CA GLN A 104 -15.30 -5.12 -10.04
C GLN A 104 -16.69 -5.77 -10.18
N HIS A 105 -16.89 -6.93 -9.58
CA HIS A 105 -18.15 -7.69 -9.66
C HIS A 105 -18.64 -7.91 -11.09
N GLY A 106 -17.72 -8.15 -12.03
CA GLY A 106 -18.03 -8.36 -13.45
C GLY A 106 -18.21 -7.07 -14.27
N GLU A 107 -18.19 -5.88 -13.65
CA GLU A 107 -18.34 -4.60 -14.33
C GLU A 107 -17.00 -3.88 -14.47
N ALA A 108 -16.69 -3.35 -15.65
CA ALA A 108 -15.56 -2.49 -15.89
C ALA A 108 -15.86 -1.08 -15.38
N LYS A 109 -15.01 -0.57 -14.48
CA LYS A 109 -15.15 0.77 -13.89
C LYS A 109 -13.93 1.60 -14.20
N SER A 110 -14.14 2.76 -14.80
CA SER A 110 -13.07 3.70 -15.12
C SER A 110 -12.21 4.02 -13.89
N ALA A 111 -10.90 3.92 -14.08
CA ALA A 111 -9.93 4.18 -13.04
C ALA A 111 -8.74 4.99 -13.57
N ILE A 112 -8.26 5.95 -12.76
CA ILE A 112 -7.19 6.86 -13.14
C ILE A 112 -6.20 6.96 -11.97
N THR A 113 -4.93 6.65 -12.27
CA THR A 113 -3.81 6.73 -11.32
C THR A 113 -2.67 7.55 -11.92
N ASN A 114 -2.31 8.65 -11.25
CA ASN A 114 -1.10 9.40 -11.56
C ASN A 114 0.08 8.75 -10.84
N TYR A 115 1.25 8.69 -11.49
CA TYR A 115 2.46 8.13 -10.90
C TYR A 115 3.70 8.95 -11.21
N ASN A 116 4.69 8.86 -10.32
CA ASN A 116 6.04 9.35 -10.49
C ASN A 116 7.02 8.31 -9.93
N VAL A 117 8.04 7.93 -10.71
CA VAL A 117 9.11 7.04 -10.29
C VAL A 117 10.16 7.87 -9.57
N GLU A 118 10.26 7.69 -8.26
CA GLU A 118 11.19 8.42 -7.40
C GLU A 118 12.61 7.84 -7.47
N LYS A 119 12.72 6.51 -7.58
CA LYS A 119 13.99 5.78 -7.58
C LYS A 119 13.87 4.45 -8.30
N GLU A 120 14.95 4.02 -8.93
CA GLU A 120 15.11 2.67 -9.48
C GLU A 120 16.45 2.09 -9.05
N TRP A 121 16.49 0.80 -8.82
CA TRP A 121 17.71 0.05 -8.47
C TRP A 121 17.56 -1.42 -8.90
N GLU A 122 18.64 -2.16 -8.75
CA GLU A 122 18.67 -3.58 -9.04
C GLU A 122 18.94 -4.38 -7.76
N VAL A 123 18.26 -5.51 -7.66
CA VAL A 123 18.46 -6.46 -6.56
C VAL A 123 18.91 -7.78 -7.16
N SER A 124 20.04 -8.28 -6.72
CA SER A 124 20.60 -9.55 -7.20
C SER A 124 20.43 -10.66 -6.17
N PHE A 125 20.10 -11.85 -6.66
CA PHE A 125 19.91 -13.06 -5.87
C PHE A 125 20.89 -14.12 -6.33
N SER A 126 21.70 -14.67 -5.42
CA SER A 126 22.48 -15.86 -5.73
C SER A 126 21.60 -17.11 -5.65
N SER A 127 21.55 -17.90 -6.69
CA SER A 127 20.96 -19.22 -6.65
C SER A 127 21.99 -20.20 -6.06
N LYS A 128 22.06 -20.32 -4.73
CA LYS A 128 22.71 -21.51 -4.16
C LYS A 128 21.84 -22.71 -4.51
N ASN A 129 22.44 -23.70 -5.17
CA ASN A 129 21.82 -25.03 -5.29
C ASN A 129 21.52 -25.56 -3.89
N GLU A 130 20.24 -25.79 -3.57
CA GLU A 130 19.79 -26.29 -2.25
C GLU A 130 20.35 -27.70 -1.94
N ASN A 131 21.07 -28.33 -2.87
CA ASN A 131 21.64 -29.69 -2.77
C ASN A 131 23.16 -29.74 -2.52
N SER A 132 23.88 -28.59 -2.48
CA SER A 132 25.32 -28.62 -2.16
C SER A 132 25.52 -28.63 -0.65
N LYS A 133 25.98 -29.73 -0.11
CA LYS A 133 26.38 -29.95 1.30
C LYS A 133 27.77 -29.38 1.62
N ASN A 134 28.43 -28.68 0.68
CA ASN A 134 29.77 -28.18 0.86
C ASN A 134 29.76 -26.70 1.27
N GLU A 135 30.20 -26.41 2.48
CA GLU A 135 30.31 -25.07 3.05
C GLU A 135 31.41 -24.19 2.40
N ASN A 136 32.21 -24.73 1.47
CA ASN A 136 33.35 -24.06 0.84
C ASN A 136 33.15 -23.76 -0.66
N GLU A 137 31.94 -23.77 -1.20
CA GLU A 137 31.74 -23.38 -2.59
C GLU A 137 31.80 -21.85 -2.76
N GLU A 138 32.75 -21.42 -3.60
CA GLU A 138 32.83 -20.07 -4.15
C GLU A 138 31.46 -19.61 -4.66
N TYR A 139 31.14 -18.34 -4.46
CA TYR A 139 29.90 -17.73 -4.96
C TYR A 139 29.85 -17.94 -6.47
N ASP A 140 28.93 -18.78 -6.94
CA ASP A 140 28.69 -19.01 -8.35
C ASP A 140 28.03 -17.77 -8.96
N PHE A 141 28.86 -16.91 -9.56
CA PHE A 141 28.43 -15.68 -10.23
C PHE A 141 27.64 -15.96 -11.54
N GLU A 142 27.69 -17.18 -12.09
CA GLU A 142 27.04 -17.53 -13.36
C GLU A 142 25.51 -17.67 -13.21
N HIS A 143 24.96 -17.76 -11.98
CA HIS A 143 23.53 -17.96 -11.72
C HIS A 143 22.92 -16.81 -10.89
N MET A 144 23.43 -15.58 -11.03
CA MET A 144 22.83 -14.41 -10.38
C MET A 144 21.59 -13.94 -11.18
N GLN A 145 20.43 -14.04 -10.57
CA GLN A 145 19.22 -13.43 -11.10
C GLN A 145 19.09 -11.99 -10.59
N THR A 146 19.13 -11.01 -11.50
CA THR A 146 18.95 -9.60 -11.17
C THR A 146 17.54 -9.15 -11.51
N ILE A 147 16.91 -8.43 -10.60
CA ILE A 147 15.56 -7.90 -10.75
C ILE A 147 15.61 -6.38 -10.56
N LYS A 148 15.04 -5.65 -11.53
CA LYS A 148 14.83 -4.21 -11.39
C LYS A 148 13.73 -3.94 -10.39
N MET A 149 13.94 -2.96 -9.53
CA MET A 149 12.98 -2.49 -8.55
C MET A 149 12.73 -0.99 -8.76
N SER A 150 11.54 -0.53 -8.42
CA SER A 150 11.17 0.89 -8.52
C SER A 150 10.44 1.34 -7.25
N LEU A 151 10.79 2.52 -6.75
CA LEU A 151 10.00 3.26 -5.77
C LEU A 151 9.08 4.22 -6.52
N VAL A 152 7.79 4.00 -6.42
CA VAL A 152 6.79 4.74 -7.20
C VAL A 152 5.87 5.50 -6.25
N LYS A 153 5.78 6.80 -6.46
CA LYS A 153 4.81 7.69 -5.82
C LYS A 153 3.52 7.71 -6.65
N LEU A 154 2.37 7.59 -5.99
CA LEU A 154 1.09 7.49 -6.69
C LEU A 154 0.04 8.40 -6.08
N LYS A 155 -0.81 8.96 -6.95
CA LYS A 155 -1.96 9.76 -6.58
C LYS A 155 -3.19 9.27 -7.33
N LEU A 156 -4.27 9.01 -6.58
CA LEU A 156 -5.49 8.45 -7.15
C LEU A 156 -6.48 9.56 -7.53
N GLU A 157 -6.98 9.53 -8.77
CA GLU A 157 -8.14 10.31 -9.20
C GLU A 157 -9.46 9.57 -8.93
N THR A 158 -9.41 8.25 -8.87
CA THR A 158 -10.52 7.35 -8.55
C THR A 158 -10.08 6.39 -7.45
N GLY A 159 -11.02 5.79 -6.72
CA GLY A 159 -10.72 4.88 -5.61
C GLY A 159 -11.35 3.49 -5.80
N ARG A 160 -10.99 2.77 -6.87
CA ARG A 160 -11.50 1.41 -7.11
C ARG A 160 -10.75 0.40 -6.26
N MET A 161 -11.40 -0.73 -5.99
CA MET A 161 -10.76 -1.82 -5.23
C MET A 161 -9.49 -2.30 -5.94
N HIS A 162 -8.38 -2.42 -5.21
CA HIS A 162 -7.06 -2.83 -5.69
C HIS A 162 -6.50 -1.97 -6.86
N GLN A 163 -7.00 -0.76 -7.08
CA GLN A 163 -6.71 0.03 -8.28
C GLN A 163 -5.21 0.19 -8.54
N ILE A 164 -4.42 0.64 -7.57
CA ILE A 164 -2.97 0.80 -7.71
C ILE A 164 -2.32 -0.51 -8.09
N ARG A 165 -2.68 -1.59 -7.41
CA ARG A 165 -2.12 -2.93 -7.57
C ARG A 165 -2.36 -3.47 -8.98
N ILE A 166 -3.61 -3.36 -9.46
CA ILE A 166 -4.02 -3.78 -10.81
C ILE A 166 -3.31 -2.92 -11.89
N HIS A 167 -3.30 -1.60 -11.72
CA HIS A 167 -2.68 -0.68 -12.68
C HIS A 167 -1.19 -0.95 -12.84
N LEU A 168 -0.46 -1.08 -11.73
CA LEU A 168 0.98 -1.34 -11.77
C LEU A 168 1.28 -2.75 -12.32
N ALA A 169 0.48 -3.75 -11.99
CA ALA A 169 0.64 -5.10 -12.53
C ALA A 169 0.44 -5.15 -14.05
N LYS A 170 -0.53 -4.43 -14.60
CA LYS A 170 -0.77 -4.29 -16.05
C LYS A 170 0.35 -3.54 -16.78
N GLN A 171 1.16 -2.76 -16.07
CA GLN A 171 2.34 -2.09 -16.60
C GLN A 171 3.63 -2.90 -16.42
N ASP A 172 3.53 -4.20 -16.16
CA ASP A 172 4.67 -5.10 -15.88
C ASP A 172 5.57 -4.63 -14.73
N CYS A 173 4.99 -3.86 -13.80
CA CYS A 173 5.66 -3.29 -12.64
C CYS A 173 4.85 -3.54 -11.35
N PRO A 174 4.50 -4.81 -11.02
CA PRO A 174 3.62 -5.13 -9.90
C PRO A 174 4.22 -4.74 -8.56
N VAL A 175 3.36 -4.45 -7.59
CA VAL A 175 3.77 -4.16 -6.21
C VAL A 175 4.46 -5.37 -5.60
N ALA A 176 5.63 -5.17 -5.02
CA ALA A 176 6.40 -6.20 -4.33
C ALA A 176 5.63 -6.70 -3.09
N GLY A 177 5.60 -8.02 -2.91
CA GLY A 177 4.87 -8.67 -1.82
C GLY A 177 3.36 -8.79 -2.04
N ASP A 178 2.82 -8.32 -3.18
CA ASP A 178 1.40 -8.49 -3.50
C ASP A 178 1.09 -9.96 -3.83
N ALA A 179 0.29 -10.60 -2.97
CA ALA A 179 -0.06 -12.01 -3.09
C ALA A 179 -1.14 -12.29 -4.14
N GLN A 180 -1.82 -11.27 -4.67
CA GLN A 180 -2.92 -11.43 -5.62
C GLN A 180 -2.60 -10.92 -7.02
N HIS A 181 -1.97 -9.76 -7.15
CA HIS A 181 -1.66 -9.12 -8.43
C HIS A 181 -0.14 -9.05 -8.68
N GLY A 182 0.69 -9.52 -7.75
CA GLY A 182 2.14 -9.49 -7.83
C GLY A 182 2.76 -10.63 -8.63
N ASN A 183 4.07 -10.58 -8.77
CA ASN A 183 4.84 -11.67 -9.34
C ASN A 183 5.23 -12.69 -8.25
N PHE A 184 4.58 -13.85 -8.24
CA PHE A 184 4.75 -14.88 -7.21
C PHE A 184 6.18 -15.40 -7.10
N LYS A 185 6.91 -15.55 -8.24
CA LYS A 185 8.30 -16.02 -8.25
C LYS A 185 9.20 -15.00 -7.56
N ILE A 186 9.07 -13.73 -7.94
CA ILE A 186 9.81 -12.63 -7.33
C ILE A 186 9.46 -12.50 -5.85
N ASN A 187 8.19 -12.55 -5.48
CA ASN A 187 7.75 -12.46 -4.08
C ASN A 187 8.36 -13.59 -3.21
N LYS A 188 8.51 -14.82 -3.76
CA LYS A 188 9.18 -15.93 -3.06
C LYS A 188 10.66 -15.59 -2.81
N LEU A 189 11.36 -15.02 -3.79
CA LEU A 189 12.76 -14.59 -3.65
C LEU A 189 12.89 -13.44 -2.62
N LEU A 190 12.05 -12.41 -2.72
CA LEU A 190 12.04 -11.29 -1.78
C LEU A 190 11.78 -11.76 -0.34
N LYS A 191 10.87 -12.70 -0.14
CA LYS A 191 10.60 -13.32 1.16
C LYS A 191 11.80 -14.11 1.68
N LYS A 192 12.44 -14.92 0.83
CA LYS A 192 13.59 -15.76 1.20
C LYS A 192 14.81 -14.90 1.59
N HIS A 193 15.18 -13.95 0.77
CA HIS A 193 16.45 -13.21 0.89
C HIS A 193 16.34 -11.93 1.72
N PHE A 194 15.24 -11.19 1.60
CA PHE A 194 15.07 -9.89 2.29
C PHE A 194 14.04 -9.93 3.41
N LYS A 195 13.42 -11.10 3.66
CA LYS A 195 12.38 -11.26 4.70
C LYS A 195 11.19 -10.29 4.48
N ILE A 196 10.87 -9.99 3.24
CA ILE A 196 9.66 -9.23 2.89
C ILE A 196 8.45 -10.14 3.12
N LYS A 197 7.61 -9.74 4.07
CA LYS A 197 6.44 -10.52 4.49
C LYS A 197 5.12 -9.91 4.05
N HIS A 198 5.12 -8.60 3.79
CA HIS A 198 3.93 -7.83 3.48
C HIS A 198 4.03 -7.17 2.11
N MET A 199 2.89 -6.75 1.59
CA MET A 199 2.83 -5.95 0.38
C MET A 199 3.42 -4.56 0.64
N LEU A 200 4.34 -4.12 -0.22
CA LEU A 200 5.02 -2.85 -0.08
C LEU A 200 4.22 -1.71 -0.75
N LEU A 201 3.03 -1.44 -0.22
CA LEU A 201 2.15 -0.33 -0.60
C LEU A 201 1.68 0.41 0.66
N ALA A 202 1.95 1.71 0.73
CA ALA A 202 1.62 2.54 1.87
C ALA A 202 0.93 3.84 1.46
N SER A 203 -0.12 4.25 2.19
CA SER A 203 -0.71 5.60 2.16
C SER A 203 0.12 6.49 3.06
N VAL A 204 1.06 7.25 2.48
CA VAL A 204 2.09 7.98 3.25
C VAL A 204 1.74 9.42 3.55
N LYS A 205 0.86 10.02 2.73
CA LYS A 205 0.49 11.43 2.88
C LYS A 205 -1.01 11.61 2.74
N LEU A 206 -1.57 12.42 3.62
CA LEU A 206 -2.98 12.76 3.67
C LEU A 206 -3.12 14.27 3.82
N SER A 207 -3.75 14.92 2.83
CA SER A 207 -4.08 16.35 2.86
C SER A 207 -5.57 16.50 3.08
N VAL A 208 -5.97 17.19 4.14
CA VAL A 208 -7.37 17.33 4.56
C VAL A 208 -7.73 18.77 4.93
N PRO A 209 -8.96 19.23 4.63
CA PRO A 209 -9.44 20.52 5.07
C PRO A 209 -9.85 20.45 6.54
N LEU A 210 -9.09 21.11 7.41
CA LEU A 210 -9.40 21.30 8.83
C LEU A 210 -9.38 22.80 9.14
N GLU A 211 -10.39 23.29 9.85
CA GLU A 211 -10.45 24.68 10.31
C GLU A 211 -10.22 25.72 9.22
N GLY A 212 -10.77 25.47 8.03
CA GLY A 212 -10.63 26.38 6.87
C GLY A 212 -9.27 26.37 6.18
N LYS A 213 -8.34 25.51 6.61
CA LYS A 213 -7.00 25.34 6.02
C LYS A 213 -6.77 23.91 5.57
N VAL A 214 -5.88 23.72 4.60
CA VAL A 214 -5.41 22.38 4.23
C VAL A 214 -4.29 21.99 5.20
N ASN A 215 -4.54 20.92 5.96
CA ASN A 215 -3.56 20.32 6.85
C ASN A 215 -2.98 19.07 6.18
N VAL A 216 -1.68 18.87 6.31
CA VAL A 216 -0.95 17.77 5.71
C VAL A 216 -0.39 16.89 6.81
N PHE A 217 -0.70 15.61 6.75
CA PHE A 217 -0.16 14.57 7.62
C PHE A 217 0.69 13.64 6.77
N GLU A 218 1.89 13.34 7.25
CA GLU A 218 2.83 12.43 6.60
C GLU A 218 3.38 11.43 7.60
N ILE A 219 3.69 10.25 7.13
CA ILE A 219 4.39 9.22 7.89
C ILE A 219 5.65 8.80 7.16
N GLU A 220 6.65 8.36 7.91
CA GLU A 220 7.80 7.70 7.34
C GLU A 220 7.41 6.36 6.71
N LEU A 221 8.16 5.97 5.68
CA LEU A 221 8.02 4.64 5.10
C LEU A 221 8.36 3.58 6.14
N PRO A 222 7.56 2.51 6.25
CA PRO A 222 7.90 1.38 7.10
C PRO A 222 9.26 0.80 6.74
N ASP A 223 10.02 0.33 7.74
CA ASP A 223 11.37 -0.21 7.54
C ASP A 223 11.46 -1.32 6.50
N GLU A 224 10.38 -2.07 6.30
CA GLU A 224 10.33 -3.14 5.31
C GLU A 224 10.52 -2.62 3.87
N PHE A 225 10.13 -1.37 3.59
CA PHE A 225 10.33 -0.72 2.29
C PHE A 225 11.81 -0.40 2.03
N LYS A 226 12.56 -0.09 3.08
CA LYS A 226 14.00 0.28 3.01
C LYS A 226 14.91 -0.96 2.87
N LYS A 227 14.43 -2.17 3.17
CA LYS A 227 15.24 -3.41 3.11
C LYS A 227 15.77 -3.74 1.72
N LEU A 228 15.09 -3.29 0.68
CA LEU A 228 15.43 -3.58 -0.71
C LEU A 228 16.34 -2.52 -1.34
N GLU A 229 16.69 -1.46 -0.61
CA GLU A 229 17.55 -0.36 -1.10
C GLU A 229 19.05 -0.52 -0.78
N LYS A 230 19.42 -1.69 -0.24
CA LYS A 230 20.81 -1.98 0.18
C LYS A 230 21.61 -2.64 -0.93
#